data_78a49aaefbdeab9656085397f806f2ab
#
_entry.id   78a49aaefbdeab9656085397f806f2ab
#
_cell.length_a   1.000
_cell.length_b   1.000
_cell.length_c   1.000
_cell.angle_alpha   90.00
_cell.angle_beta   90.00
_cell.angle_gamma   90.00
#
_symmetry.space_group_name_H-M   'P 1'
#
loop_
_entity.id
_entity.type
_entity.pdbx_description
1 polymer ?
#
loop_
_entity_poly.entity_id
_entity_poly.type
_entity_poly.pdbx_seq_one_letter_code
_entity_poly.pdbx_strand_id
1 'polypeptide(L)'
;MPAIPSQLTSLDFFEIKESIRSYLRTRKEFTDYDFEGSAASYLIDILAYNTYYTAFNANMALNEAFLESATVRDNIVRIAKQLNYTPRSVKAPKACVHIKAQTVTGLNGLTYPEFCTLSKGDVFTADNALDSFTFTLTRDIQVPVDTGTGIADFTNVIIYQGNLINYNYTVDYTKNQEYVIPAENVDTELLTVDISPNAQSDEKDTYNLAGNVTSLDENSRVYYLEETDDQRYKVIFGDGVIGRQLIDGEYITMNYVTTFGVEANGADNFSFIGQIKDSDNRVIPPQSITTTTMEKSQQGEDAETSLSIKFRAPRAYATQNRAVTEADYEHIVTEIYPQTASVTAYGGEKLDPPVYGKVYVAIRPKTGNKLNESTKAKIEKDLRKYAVASIQPEVIDPTSFYVIPKV
;
A
#
# COMPACT_ATOMS: atom_id res chain seq x y z
N MET A 1 -12.44 -27.37 1.44
CA MET A 1 -12.67 -27.03 2.86
C MET A 1 -14.13 -27.27 3.16
N PRO A 2 -14.53 -27.77 4.37
CA PRO A 2 -15.93 -27.86 4.73
C PRO A 2 -16.53 -26.45 4.74
N ALA A 3 -17.70 -26.29 4.11
CA ALA A 3 -18.41 -25.01 4.12
C ALA A 3 -18.69 -24.60 5.57
N ILE A 4 -18.23 -23.41 5.95
CA ILE A 4 -18.55 -22.81 7.25
C ILE A 4 -20.06 -22.53 7.23
N PRO A 5 -20.83 -23.00 8.23
CA PRO A 5 -22.25 -22.72 8.27
C PRO A 5 -22.46 -21.20 8.33
N SER A 6 -23.09 -20.63 7.32
CA SER A 6 -23.38 -19.19 7.24
C SER A 6 -24.40 -18.71 8.27
N GLN A 7 -25.04 -19.63 8.98
CA GLN A 7 -26.06 -19.35 9.99
C GLN A 7 -25.97 -20.35 11.15
N LEU A 8 -25.88 -19.82 12.36
CA LEU A 8 -25.92 -20.59 13.62
C LEU A 8 -27.36 -20.85 14.08
N THR A 9 -28.27 -19.95 13.78
CA THR A 9 -29.66 -19.97 14.23
C THR A 9 -30.57 -19.56 13.09
N SER A 10 -31.82 -20.08 13.11
CA SER A 10 -32.86 -19.60 12.19
C SER A 10 -33.15 -18.12 12.42
N LEU A 11 -33.21 -17.34 11.32
CA LEU A 11 -33.54 -15.92 11.30
C LEU A 11 -35.00 -15.69 10.83
N ASP A 12 -35.90 -16.63 11.09
CA ASP A 12 -37.31 -16.45 10.80
C ASP A 12 -38.06 -15.98 12.06
N PHE A 13 -38.55 -14.74 12.00
CA PHE A 13 -39.32 -14.15 13.10
C PHE A 13 -40.60 -14.95 13.42
N PHE A 14 -41.30 -15.46 12.39
CA PHE A 14 -42.53 -16.20 12.58
C PHE A 14 -42.27 -17.58 13.18
N GLU A 15 -41.21 -18.26 12.79
CA GLU A 15 -40.79 -19.53 13.41
C GLU A 15 -40.43 -19.32 14.89
N ILE A 16 -39.69 -18.28 15.22
CA ILE A 16 -39.34 -17.94 16.61
C ILE A 16 -40.62 -17.67 17.42
N LYS A 17 -41.54 -16.88 16.89
CA LYS A 17 -42.82 -16.55 17.52
C LYS A 17 -43.65 -17.81 17.77
N GLU A 18 -43.76 -18.70 16.79
CA GLU A 18 -44.52 -19.94 16.90
C GLU A 18 -43.86 -20.92 17.87
N SER A 19 -42.56 -20.97 17.91
CA SER A 19 -41.80 -21.74 18.89
C SER A 19 -42.11 -21.31 20.33
N ILE A 20 -42.12 -19.97 20.58
CA ILE A 20 -42.48 -19.40 21.89
C ILE A 20 -43.92 -19.77 22.25
N ARG A 21 -44.87 -19.64 21.32
CA ARG A 21 -46.27 -20.00 21.53
C ARG A 21 -46.42 -21.49 21.84
N SER A 22 -45.76 -22.34 21.05
CA SER A 22 -45.81 -23.80 21.25
C SER A 22 -45.25 -24.18 22.62
N TYR A 23 -44.16 -23.57 23.04
CA TYR A 23 -43.57 -23.78 24.36
C TYR A 23 -44.57 -23.37 25.49
N LEU A 24 -45.20 -22.20 25.39
CA LEU A 24 -46.17 -21.74 26.38
C LEU A 24 -47.40 -22.68 26.46
N ARG A 25 -47.89 -23.18 25.33
CA ARG A 25 -49.00 -24.14 25.31
C ARG A 25 -48.68 -25.46 26.01
N THR A 26 -47.42 -25.83 26.20
CA THR A 26 -47.04 -27.01 26.98
C THR A 26 -47.18 -26.80 28.48
N ARG A 27 -47.37 -25.59 28.96
CA ARG A 27 -47.52 -25.23 30.37
C ARG A 27 -48.99 -25.30 30.79
N LYS A 28 -49.26 -25.91 31.93
CA LYS A 28 -50.65 -26.13 32.46
C LYS A 28 -51.42 -24.82 32.60
N GLU A 29 -50.72 -23.75 32.95
CA GLU A 29 -51.30 -22.41 33.16
C GLU A 29 -51.78 -21.74 31.87
N PHE A 30 -51.33 -22.20 30.71
CA PHE A 30 -51.60 -21.59 29.40
C PHE A 30 -52.23 -22.56 28.38
N THR A 31 -52.74 -23.71 28.81
CA THR A 31 -53.22 -24.79 27.91
C THR A 31 -54.41 -24.32 27.04
N ASP A 32 -55.31 -23.50 27.61
CA ASP A 32 -56.51 -22.97 26.89
C ASP A 32 -56.44 -21.45 26.66
N TYR A 33 -55.24 -20.87 26.73
CA TYR A 33 -55.07 -19.42 26.62
C TYR A 33 -55.04 -18.97 25.17
N ASP A 34 -55.89 -17.96 24.83
CA ASP A 34 -55.90 -17.30 23.51
C ASP A 34 -54.74 -16.30 23.45
N PHE A 35 -53.69 -16.67 22.75
CA PHE A 35 -52.52 -15.81 22.58
C PHE A 35 -52.76 -14.73 21.53
N GLU A 36 -53.70 -14.83 20.63
CA GLU A 36 -53.95 -13.88 19.52
C GLU A 36 -54.77 -12.68 19.96
N GLY A 37 -55.76 -12.90 20.84
CA GLY A 37 -56.65 -11.85 21.33
C GLY A 37 -56.19 -11.14 22.61
N SER A 38 -55.04 -11.50 23.15
CA SER A 38 -54.62 -11.06 24.48
C SER A 38 -53.38 -10.12 24.46
N ALA A 39 -53.18 -9.36 25.55
CA ALA A 39 -51.98 -8.57 25.78
C ALA A 39 -50.66 -9.41 25.77
N ALA A 40 -50.77 -10.72 26.04
CA ALA A 40 -49.63 -11.65 25.95
C ALA A 40 -49.10 -11.78 24.53
N SER A 41 -49.90 -11.52 23.48
CA SER A 41 -49.43 -11.51 22.09
C SER A 41 -48.35 -10.46 21.90
N TYR A 42 -48.51 -9.26 22.45
CA TYR A 42 -47.47 -8.21 22.35
C TYR A 42 -46.18 -8.57 23.07
N LEU A 43 -46.27 -9.25 24.22
CA LEU A 43 -45.09 -9.72 24.94
C LEU A 43 -44.35 -10.80 24.16
N ILE A 44 -45.08 -11.71 23.52
CA ILE A 44 -44.51 -12.75 22.64
C ILE A 44 -43.82 -12.09 21.42
N ASP A 45 -44.44 -11.05 20.82
CA ASP A 45 -43.84 -10.32 19.71
C ASP A 45 -42.55 -9.60 20.13
N ILE A 46 -42.53 -8.97 21.30
CA ILE A 46 -41.30 -8.33 21.83
C ILE A 46 -40.21 -9.37 22.10
N LEU A 47 -40.54 -10.50 22.69
CA LEU A 47 -39.60 -11.60 22.95
C LEU A 47 -39.07 -12.20 21.64
N ALA A 48 -39.97 -12.46 20.67
CA ALA A 48 -39.57 -12.97 19.37
C ALA A 48 -38.65 -11.98 18.62
N TYR A 49 -38.99 -10.69 18.69
CA TYR A 49 -38.16 -9.62 18.11
C TYR A 49 -36.77 -9.54 18.75
N ASN A 50 -36.71 -9.56 20.09
CA ASN A 50 -35.44 -9.57 20.82
C ASN A 50 -34.61 -10.80 20.49
N THR A 51 -35.24 -11.98 20.42
CA THR A 51 -34.57 -13.23 20.04
C THR A 51 -34.06 -13.18 18.61
N TYR A 52 -34.85 -12.64 17.69
CA TYR A 52 -34.44 -12.42 16.30
C TYR A 52 -33.19 -11.54 16.19
N TYR A 53 -33.17 -10.38 16.88
CA TYR A 53 -31.98 -9.51 16.91
C TYR A 53 -30.77 -10.15 17.57
N THR A 54 -31.00 -10.91 18.64
CA THR A 54 -29.91 -11.63 19.31
C THR A 54 -29.31 -12.69 18.36
N ALA A 55 -30.17 -13.44 17.67
CA ALA A 55 -29.75 -14.42 16.68
C ALA A 55 -29.03 -13.78 15.48
N PHE A 56 -29.53 -12.63 15.00
CA PHE A 56 -28.89 -11.85 13.95
C PHE A 56 -27.48 -11.39 14.37
N ASN A 57 -27.34 -10.80 15.55
CA ASN A 57 -26.06 -10.36 16.07
C ASN A 57 -25.08 -11.53 16.27
N ALA A 58 -25.57 -12.67 16.75
CA ALA A 58 -24.75 -13.88 16.89
C ALA A 58 -24.26 -14.42 15.54
N ASN A 59 -25.12 -14.48 14.54
CA ASN A 59 -24.75 -14.89 13.19
C ASN A 59 -23.76 -13.89 12.55
N MET A 60 -24.00 -12.58 12.74
CA MET A 60 -23.08 -11.56 12.24
C MET A 60 -21.70 -11.66 12.93
N ALA A 61 -21.65 -11.80 14.24
CA ALA A 61 -20.40 -11.96 14.97
C ALA A 61 -19.64 -13.21 14.51
N LEU A 62 -20.33 -14.32 14.24
CA LEU A 62 -19.72 -15.51 13.68
C LEU A 62 -19.16 -15.28 12.27
N ASN A 63 -19.93 -14.65 11.41
CA ASN A 63 -19.47 -14.36 10.04
C ASN A 63 -18.26 -13.42 10.03
N GLU A 64 -18.24 -12.43 10.92
CA GLU A 64 -17.12 -11.49 11.05
C GLU A 64 -15.87 -12.10 11.72
N ALA A 65 -15.97 -13.29 12.32
CA ALA A 65 -14.83 -13.98 12.93
C ALA A 65 -13.91 -14.71 11.92
N PHE A 66 -14.36 -14.89 10.67
CA PHE A 66 -13.59 -15.60 9.65
C PHE A 66 -13.32 -14.73 8.45
N LEU A 67 -12.08 -14.79 7.94
CA LEU A 67 -11.63 -13.95 6.83
C LEU A 67 -12.50 -14.09 5.57
N GLU A 68 -12.97 -15.30 5.25
CA GLU A 68 -13.79 -15.55 4.06
C GLU A 68 -15.18 -14.89 4.13
N SER A 69 -15.83 -14.95 5.31
CA SER A 69 -17.20 -14.46 5.51
C SER A 69 -17.29 -13.03 6.04
N ALA A 70 -16.24 -12.49 6.65
CA ALA A 70 -16.23 -11.12 7.17
C ALA A 70 -16.59 -10.11 6.07
N THR A 71 -17.38 -9.09 6.40
CA THR A 71 -17.82 -8.05 5.46
C THR A 71 -17.28 -6.67 5.82
N VAL A 72 -17.05 -6.45 7.11
CA VAL A 72 -16.49 -5.19 7.65
C VAL A 72 -14.99 -5.16 7.41
N ARG A 73 -14.49 -4.11 6.72
CA ARG A 73 -13.05 -3.98 6.38
C ARG A 73 -12.15 -4.10 7.59
N ASP A 74 -12.49 -3.44 8.70
CA ASP A 74 -11.68 -3.43 9.92
C ASP A 74 -11.46 -4.84 10.47
N ASN A 75 -12.50 -5.68 10.46
CA ASN A 75 -12.39 -7.07 10.90
C ASN A 75 -11.51 -7.89 9.95
N ILE A 76 -11.63 -7.64 8.64
CA ILE A 76 -10.79 -8.28 7.61
C ILE A 76 -9.32 -7.92 7.84
N VAL A 77 -9.02 -6.62 8.06
CA VAL A 77 -7.67 -6.13 8.33
C VAL A 77 -7.11 -6.72 9.63
N ARG A 78 -7.91 -6.76 10.70
CA ARG A 78 -7.50 -7.38 11.99
C ARG A 78 -7.16 -8.86 11.83
N ILE A 79 -7.94 -9.62 11.04
CA ILE A 79 -7.64 -11.03 10.78
C ILE A 79 -6.42 -11.17 9.88
N ALA A 80 -6.28 -10.33 8.84
CA ALA A 80 -5.11 -10.31 7.97
C ALA A 80 -3.81 -10.01 8.75
N LYS A 81 -3.87 -9.09 9.73
CA LYS A 81 -2.77 -8.80 10.65
C LYS A 81 -2.32 -10.04 11.45
N GLN A 82 -3.25 -10.89 11.90
CA GLN A 82 -2.90 -12.16 12.56
C GLN A 82 -2.15 -13.12 11.63
N LEU A 83 -2.33 -12.97 10.31
CA LEU A 83 -1.58 -13.67 9.26
C LEU A 83 -0.28 -12.94 8.87
N ASN A 84 0.10 -11.90 9.61
CA ASN A 84 1.26 -11.03 9.31
C ASN A 84 1.17 -10.36 7.93
N TYR A 85 -0.05 -9.99 7.51
CA TYR A 85 -0.31 -9.31 6.25
C TYR A 85 -0.75 -7.87 6.50
N THR A 86 -0.02 -6.91 5.92
CA THR A 86 -0.38 -5.50 5.93
C THR A 86 -0.99 -5.14 4.57
N PRO A 87 -2.24 -4.66 4.51
CA PRO A 87 -2.87 -4.25 3.27
C PRO A 87 -2.07 -3.13 2.58
N ARG A 88 -2.09 -3.12 1.25
CA ARG A 88 -1.42 -2.08 0.48
C ARG A 88 -2.20 -0.77 0.55
N SER A 89 -1.46 0.30 0.78
CA SER A 89 -1.97 1.67 0.75
C SER A 89 -2.30 2.15 -0.66
N VAL A 90 -2.92 3.30 -0.75
CA VAL A 90 -3.00 4.07 -2.00
C VAL A 90 -1.59 4.33 -2.51
N LYS A 91 -1.40 4.25 -3.83
CA LYS A 91 -0.12 4.49 -4.49
C LYS A 91 -0.17 5.77 -5.30
N ALA A 92 0.80 6.64 -5.09
CA ALA A 92 0.93 7.89 -5.81
C ALA A 92 1.36 7.66 -7.27
N PRO A 93 0.64 8.23 -8.26
CA PRO A 93 1.14 8.28 -9.63
C PRO A 93 2.49 8.97 -9.70
N LYS A 94 3.37 8.43 -10.49
CA LYS A 94 4.68 9.03 -10.76
C LYS A 94 4.76 9.50 -12.20
N ALA A 95 5.48 10.61 -12.40
CA ALA A 95 5.80 11.16 -13.70
C ALA A 95 7.30 11.40 -13.81
N CYS A 96 7.79 11.50 -15.04
CA CYS A 96 9.18 11.85 -15.31
C CYS A 96 9.26 13.17 -16.08
N VAL A 97 10.02 14.12 -15.55
CA VAL A 97 10.21 15.42 -16.16
C VAL A 97 11.69 15.71 -16.38
N HIS A 98 11.96 16.54 -17.37
CA HIS A 98 13.27 17.10 -17.66
C HIS A 98 13.23 18.61 -17.40
N ILE A 99 14.15 19.12 -16.58
CA ILE A 99 14.19 20.54 -16.19
C ILE A 99 15.54 21.11 -16.57
N LYS A 100 15.52 22.21 -17.30
CA LYS A 100 16.71 23.03 -17.59
C LYS A 100 16.59 24.36 -16.89
N ALA A 101 17.61 24.69 -16.11
CA ALA A 101 17.69 25.95 -15.39
C ALA A 101 18.91 26.73 -15.87
N GLN A 102 18.66 27.92 -16.46
CA GLN A 102 19.73 28.82 -16.86
C GLN A 102 20.18 29.67 -15.67
N THR A 103 21.40 29.48 -15.24
CA THR A 103 22.00 30.25 -14.15
C THR A 103 22.58 31.58 -14.68
N VAL A 104 22.81 32.51 -13.79
CA VAL A 104 23.56 33.72 -14.04
C VAL A 104 24.94 33.60 -13.43
N THR A 105 25.92 34.31 -14.04
CA THR A 105 27.28 34.38 -13.52
C THR A 105 27.30 34.90 -12.08
N GLY A 106 28.23 34.42 -11.27
CA GLY A 106 28.43 34.86 -9.90
C GLY A 106 28.71 36.35 -9.75
N LEU A 107 28.78 36.85 -8.53
CA LEU A 107 29.08 38.27 -8.23
C LEU A 107 30.33 38.81 -8.90
N ASN A 108 31.25 37.92 -9.27
CA ASN A 108 32.49 38.27 -9.98
C ASN A 108 32.29 38.46 -11.50
N GLY A 109 31.09 38.15 -12.05
CA GLY A 109 30.77 38.23 -13.46
C GLY A 109 31.54 37.27 -14.38
N LEU A 110 32.38 36.39 -13.84
CA LEU A 110 33.33 35.55 -14.55
C LEU A 110 33.06 34.05 -14.48
N THR A 111 32.41 33.58 -13.43
CA THR A 111 32.19 32.15 -13.21
C THR A 111 30.72 31.85 -12.94
N TYR A 112 30.22 30.76 -13.48
CA TYR A 112 28.92 30.21 -13.12
C TYR A 112 28.99 29.50 -11.77
N PRO A 113 27.83 29.33 -11.05
CA PRO A 113 27.79 28.52 -9.82
C PRO A 113 28.18 27.08 -10.12
N GLU A 114 28.69 26.37 -9.09
CA GLU A 114 29.19 25.01 -9.28
C GLU A 114 28.06 23.99 -9.51
N PHE A 115 26.94 24.16 -8.80
CA PHE A 115 25.78 23.27 -8.88
C PHE A 115 24.47 24.01 -8.64
N CYS A 116 23.38 23.35 -9.03
CA CYS A 116 22.04 23.75 -8.69
C CYS A 116 21.32 22.63 -7.94
N THR A 117 20.46 23.00 -6.99
CA THR A 117 19.70 22.09 -6.17
C THR A 117 18.20 22.30 -6.38
N LEU A 118 17.51 21.20 -6.68
CA LEU A 118 16.07 21.07 -6.66
C LEU A 118 15.70 20.40 -5.32
N SER A 119 14.92 21.07 -4.50
CA SER A 119 14.73 20.68 -3.11
C SER A 119 13.56 19.68 -2.95
N LYS A 120 13.69 18.80 -1.98
CA LYS A 120 12.60 17.97 -1.49
C LYS A 120 11.39 18.84 -1.14
N GLY A 121 10.20 18.47 -1.62
CA GLY A 121 8.97 19.24 -1.42
C GLY A 121 8.69 20.29 -2.50
N ASP A 122 9.60 20.47 -3.48
CA ASP A 122 9.31 21.31 -4.64
C ASP A 122 8.09 20.81 -5.42
N VAL A 123 7.25 21.76 -5.85
CA VAL A 123 5.91 21.51 -6.38
C VAL A 123 5.86 21.70 -7.88
N PHE A 124 5.14 20.81 -8.52
CA PHE A 124 4.76 20.90 -9.94
C PHE A 124 3.24 20.84 -10.05
N THR A 125 2.68 21.45 -11.05
CA THR A 125 1.27 21.28 -11.42
C THR A 125 1.16 20.68 -12.80
N ALA A 126 0.17 19.85 -12.98
CA ALA A 126 -0.18 19.27 -14.27
C ALA A 126 -1.68 18.95 -14.31
N ASP A 127 -2.23 18.97 -15.52
CA ASP A 127 -3.63 18.69 -15.74
C ASP A 127 -3.79 17.33 -16.44
N ASN A 128 -4.86 16.60 -16.08
CA ASN A 128 -5.38 15.55 -16.91
C ASN A 128 -6.66 16.03 -17.61
N ALA A 129 -7.38 15.13 -18.30
CA ALA A 129 -8.60 15.50 -19.02
C ALA A 129 -9.75 15.99 -18.09
N LEU A 130 -9.65 15.78 -16.79
CA LEU A 130 -10.73 16.03 -15.82
C LEU A 130 -10.36 17.13 -14.82
N ASP A 131 -9.15 17.09 -14.23
CA ASP A 131 -8.74 17.92 -13.12
C ASP A 131 -7.27 18.33 -13.18
N SER A 132 -6.90 19.31 -12.32
CA SER A 132 -5.55 19.77 -12.09
C SER A 132 -4.98 19.15 -10.82
N PHE A 133 -3.77 18.61 -10.89
CA PHE A 133 -3.10 17.93 -9.80
C PHE A 133 -1.76 18.56 -9.44
N THR A 134 -1.43 18.50 -8.16
CA THR A 134 -0.10 18.83 -7.66
C THR A 134 0.79 17.60 -7.63
N PHE A 135 2.05 17.78 -7.98
CA PHE A 135 3.09 16.76 -7.87
C PHE A 135 4.25 17.31 -7.05
N THR A 136 4.92 16.44 -6.33
CA THR A 136 6.00 16.84 -5.43
C THR A 136 7.25 16.00 -5.63
N LEU A 137 8.39 16.59 -5.30
CA LEU A 137 9.67 15.92 -5.25
C LEU A 137 9.90 15.35 -3.85
N THR A 138 10.25 14.05 -3.77
CA THR A 138 10.42 13.36 -2.49
C THR A 138 11.85 13.37 -1.95
N ARG A 139 12.82 13.84 -2.75
CA ARG A 139 14.25 13.89 -2.38
C ARG A 139 14.91 15.08 -3.02
N ASP A 140 15.99 15.58 -2.42
CA ASP A 140 16.83 16.60 -3.03
C ASP A 140 17.58 16.04 -4.24
N ILE A 141 17.67 16.84 -5.31
CA ILE A 141 18.45 16.51 -6.51
C ILE A 141 19.42 17.66 -6.77
N GLN A 142 20.70 17.33 -6.81
CA GLN A 142 21.76 18.28 -7.10
C GLN A 142 22.43 17.89 -8.41
N VAL A 143 22.60 18.87 -9.30
CA VAL A 143 23.31 18.69 -10.57
C VAL A 143 24.36 19.76 -10.77
N PRO A 144 25.53 19.45 -11.38
CA PRO A 144 26.53 20.42 -11.73
C PRO A 144 26.01 21.35 -12.80
N VAL A 145 26.47 22.60 -12.78
CA VAL A 145 26.22 23.60 -13.84
C VAL A 145 27.31 23.48 -14.91
N ASP A 146 26.91 23.46 -16.16
CA ASP A 146 27.85 23.49 -17.28
C ASP A 146 28.58 24.86 -17.32
N THR A 147 29.88 24.82 -17.15
CA THR A 147 30.75 26.03 -17.09
C THR A 147 30.80 26.81 -18.38
N GLY A 148 30.45 26.22 -19.54
CA GLY A 148 30.44 26.90 -20.85
C GLY A 148 29.10 27.59 -21.15
N THR A 149 28.00 27.00 -20.73
CA THR A 149 26.65 27.49 -21.05
C THR A 149 25.92 28.08 -19.87
N GLY A 150 26.34 27.75 -18.64
CA GLY A 150 25.66 28.16 -17.41
C GLY A 150 24.34 27.43 -17.18
N ILE A 151 24.10 26.28 -17.84
CA ILE A 151 22.87 25.52 -17.72
C ILE A 151 23.05 24.39 -16.70
N ALA A 152 22.12 24.29 -15.75
CA ALA A 152 21.91 23.09 -14.89
C ALA A 152 20.86 22.21 -15.56
N ASP A 153 21.23 20.97 -15.87
CA ASP A 153 20.40 20.04 -16.64
C ASP A 153 19.94 18.86 -15.74
N PHE A 154 18.71 18.94 -15.23
CA PHE A 154 18.09 17.90 -14.42
C PHE A 154 17.36 16.89 -15.32
N THR A 155 18.02 15.80 -15.64
CA THR A 155 17.47 14.73 -16.47
C THR A 155 16.77 13.67 -15.62
N ASN A 156 15.67 13.13 -16.13
CA ASN A 156 14.92 12.01 -15.50
C ASN A 156 14.50 12.29 -14.03
N VAL A 157 13.98 13.48 -13.79
CA VAL A 157 13.44 13.86 -12.47
C VAL A 157 12.12 13.15 -12.26
N ILE A 158 12.06 12.23 -11.28
CA ILE A 158 10.83 11.53 -10.92
C ILE A 158 10.09 12.35 -9.86
N ILE A 159 8.85 12.69 -10.16
CA ILE A 159 7.93 13.41 -9.29
C ILE A 159 6.71 12.52 -9.00
N TYR A 160 6.11 12.69 -7.82
CA TYR A 160 4.97 11.92 -7.35
C TYR A 160 3.77 12.83 -7.14
N GLN A 161 2.59 12.35 -7.51
CA GLN A 161 1.37 13.09 -7.28
C GLN A 161 1.07 13.20 -5.80
N GLY A 162 0.72 14.42 -5.39
CA GLY A 162 0.28 14.70 -4.04
C GLY A 162 1.13 15.72 -3.32
N ASN A 163 0.87 15.83 -2.01
CA ASN A 163 1.56 16.76 -1.14
C ASN A 163 2.49 16.01 -0.20
N LEU A 164 3.75 16.44 -0.15
CA LEU A 164 4.70 15.95 0.84
C LEU A 164 4.42 16.61 2.19
N ILE A 165 4.12 15.78 3.19
CA ILE A 165 3.80 16.22 4.55
C ILE A 165 4.90 15.74 5.48
N ASN A 166 5.34 16.64 6.37
CA ASN A 166 6.23 16.32 7.47
C ASN A 166 5.41 16.31 8.76
N TYR A 167 5.45 15.22 9.50
CA TYR A 167 4.78 15.09 10.79
C TYR A 167 5.73 14.53 11.84
N ASN A 168 5.65 15.05 13.05
CA ASN A 168 6.67 14.79 14.06
C ASN A 168 6.03 14.31 15.37
N TYR A 169 6.74 13.39 16.04
CA TYR A 169 6.43 12.94 17.39
C TYR A 169 7.68 13.07 18.28
N THR A 170 7.45 13.31 19.56
CA THR A 170 8.49 13.16 20.60
C THR A 170 8.18 11.90 21.39
N VAL A 171 9.15 11.02 21.56
CA VAL A 171 9.01 9.81 22.38
C VAL A 171 8.82 10.20 23.85
N ASP A 172 7.74 9.71 24.47
CA ASP A 172 7.37 9.99 25.85
C ASP A 172 6.81 8.72 26.50
N TYR A 173 7.63 7.99 27.24
CA TYR A 173 7.25 6.74 27.89
C TYR A 173 6.28 6.90 29.07
N THR A 174 5.97 8.12 29.45
CA THR A 174 4.92 8.37 30.47
C THR A 174 3.51 8.21 29.90
N LYS A 175 3.38 8.17 28.57
CA LYS A 175 2.13 8.02 27.83
C LYS A 175 2.13 6.71 27.04
N ASN A 176 0.95 6.15 26.83
CA ASN A 176 0.77 5.11 25.84
C ASN A 176 0.84 5.75 24.45
N GLN A 177 1.97 5.58 23.76
CA GLN A 177 2.22 6.24 22.49
C GLN A 177 1.90 5.31 21.33
N GLU A 178 1.05 5.81 20.45
CA GLU A 178 0.83 5.25 19.14
C GLU A 178 1.25 6.29 18.09
N TYR A 179 2.20 5.92 17.24
CA TYR A 179 2.73 6.78 16.18
C TYR A 179 1.88 6.62 14.91
N VAL A 180 0.65 7.15 14.97
CA VAL A 180 -0.31 7.08 13.85
C VAL A 180 -0.04 8.21 12.87
N ILE A 181 0.02 7.90 11.58
CA ILE A 181 0.07 8.90 10.52
C ILE A 181 -1.32 9.55 10.44
N PRO A 182 -1.45 10.87 10.73
CA PRO A 182 -2.77 11.49 10.92
C PRO A 182 -3.54 11.74 9.61
N ALA A 183 -2.97 11.41 8.46
CA ALA A 183 -3.56 11.59 7.16
C ALA A 183 -4.17 10.29 6.61
N GLU A 184 -5.21 10.43 5.81
CA GLU A 184 -5.80 9.40 4.97
C GLU A 184 -5.11 9.40 3.59
N ASN A 185 -5.30 8.35 2.79
CA ASN A 185 -4.75 8.23 1.44
C ASN A 185 -3.23 8.45 1.35
N VAL A 186 -2.50 7.90 2.30
CA VAL A 186 -1.04 7.97 2.37
C VAL A 186 -0.42 6.89 1.51
N ASP A 187 0.55 7.26 0.67
CA ASP A 187 1.42 6.30 0.01
C ASP A 187 2.52 5.82 0.97
N THR A 188 2.39 4.60 1.46
CA THR A 188 3.34 4.02 2.43
C THR A 188 4.66 3.59 1.78
N GLU A 189 4.73 3.44 0.45
CA GLU A 189 5.99 3.18 -0.26
C GLU A 189 6.91 4.42 -0.26
N LEU A 190 6.33 5.62 -0.13
CA LEU A 190 7.05 6.89 -0.07
C LEU A 190 7.28 7.39 1.36
N LEU A 191 6.85 6.63 2.37
CA LEU A 191 7.08 6.96 3.76
C LEU A 191 8.57 6.88 4.10
N THR A 192 9.10 7.95 4.67
CA THR A 192 10.43 7.97 5.28
C THR A 192 10.31 8.31 6.75
N VAL A 193 11.00 7.55 7.58
CA VAL A 193 11.01 7.71 9.03
C VAL A 193 12.43 7.97 9.48
N ASP A 194 12.65 9.15 10.03
CA ASP A 194 13.93 9.58 10.56
C ASP A 194 13.82 9.80 12.06
N ILE A 195 14.81 9.34 12.82
CA ILE A 195 14.90 9.51 14.26
C ILE A 195 16.10 10.40 14.58
N SER A 196 15.89 11.42 15.41
CA SER A 196 16.97 12.28 15.91
C SER A 196 16.97 12.29 17.44
N PRO A 197 18.12 12.55 18.07
CA PRO A 197 18.23 12.57 19.54
C PRO A 197 17.32 13.59 20.23
N ASN A 198 16.98 14.67 19.54
CA ASN A 198 16.03 15.69 19.95
C ASN A 198 15.57 16.53 18.77
N ALA A 199 14.60 17.42 18.96
CA ALA A 199 14.00 18.25 17.91
C ALA A 199 14.96 19.26 17.27
N GLN A 200 16.09 19.57 17.90
CA GLN A 200 17.07 20.56 17.44
C GLN A 200 18.32 19.91 16.80
N SER A 201 18.41 18.59 16.83
CA SER A 201 19.57 17.86 16.27
C SER A 201 19.49 17.77 14.75
N ASP A 202 20.60 18.07 14.08
CA ASP A 202 20.77 17.82 12.65
C ASP A 202 21.12 16.36 12.34
N GLU A 203 21.54 15.60 13.37
CA GLU A 203 21.82 14.18 13.24
C GLU A 203 20.52 13.38 13.13
N LYS A 204 20.39 12.63 12.02
CA LYS A 204 19.19 11.82 11.72
C LYS A 204 19.58 10.41 11.35
N ASP A 205 18.94 9.48 12.00
CA ASP A 205 19.02 8.06 11.68
C ASP A 205 17.79 7.65 10.89
N THR A 206 17.97 7.29 9.63
CA THR A 206 16.87 6.80 8.80
C THR A 206 16.55 5.35 9.12
N TYR A 207 15.26 5.09 9.39
CA TYR A 207 14.72 3.76 9.65
C TYR A 207 14.09 3.20 8.40
N ASN A 208 14.20 1.89 8.20
CA ASN A 208 13.63 1.19 7.05
C ASN A 208 12.44 0.33 7.47
N LEU A 209 11.50 0.12 6.55
CA LEU A 209 10.41 -0.84 6.77
C LEU A 209 11.01 -2.24 7.01
N ALA A 210 10.59 -2.89 8.09
CA ALA A 210 11.06 -4.23 8.43
C ALA A 210 10.66 -5.23 7.34
N GLY A 211 11.65 -5.88 6.77
CA GLY A 211 11.45 -6.96 5.80
C GLY A 211 11.43 -8.32 6.49
N ASN A 212 12.53 -9.07 6.40
CA ASN A 212 12.64 -10.39 7.00
C ASN A 212 13.09 -10.29 8.46
N VAL A 213 12.22 -10.71 9.39
CA VAL A 213 12.47 -10.70 10.85
C VAL A 213 13.69 -11.52 11.26
N THR A 214 14.03 -12.57 10.50
CA THR A 214 15.16 -13.47 10.85
C THR A 214 16.54 -12.83 10.69
N SER A 215 16.65 -11.70 10.01
CA SER A 215 17.91 -10.95 9.79
C SER A 215 18.05 -9.71 10.68
N LEU A 216 17.07 -9.49 11.59
CA LEU A 216 17.06 -8.33 12.47
C LEU A 216 17.71 -8.68 13.82
N ASP A 217 18.40 -7.69 14.37
CA ASP A 217 19.03 -7.72 15.70
C ASP A 217 18.48 -6.58 16.59
N GLU A 218 18.95 -6.49 17.81
CA GLU A 218 18.59 -5.47 18.80
C GLU A 218 18.92 -4.03 18.37
N ASN A 219 19.85 -3.84 17.43
CA ASN A 219 20.34 -2.53 16.97
C ASN A 219 19.80 -2.17 15.58
N SER A 220 19.03 -3.06 14.96
CA SER A 220 18.51 -2.84 13.61
C SER A 220 17.54 -1.65 13.58
N ARG A 221 17.82 -0.66 12.71
CA ARG A 221 17.02 0.56 12.53
C ARG A 221 15.87 0.26 11.61
N VAL A 222 14.81 -0.35 12.16
CA VAL A 222 13.64 -0.75 11.42
C VAL A 222 12.35 -0.29 12.10
N TYR A 223 11.32 -0.12 11.30
CA TYR A 223 9.95 0.07 11.77
C TYR A 223 9.01 -0.94 11.12
N TYR A 224 7.90 -1.18 11.78
CA TYR A 224 6.78 -1.99 11.28
C TYR A 224 5.61 -1.08 10.97
N LEU A 225 4.80 -1.47 9.99
CA LEU A 225 3.65 -0.71 9.57
C LEU A 225 2.38 -1.54 9.76
N GLU A 226 1.37 -0.94 10.37
CA GLU A 226 0.07 -1.55 10.58
C GLU A 226 -1.04 -0.60 10.13
N GLU A 227 -2.06 -1.12 9.44
CA GLU A 227 -3.29 -0.38 9.16
C GLU A 227 -4.14 -0.34 10.43
N THR A 228 -4.68 0.83 10.76
CA THR A 228 -5.64 1.06 11.86
C THR A 228 -7.07 0.93 11.35
N ASP A 229 -8.05 0.90 12.27
CA ASP A 229 -9.47 0.77 11.95
C ASP A 229 -9.98 1.89 11.02
N ASP A 230 -9.35 3.08 11.05
CA ASP A 230 -9.71 4.25 10.24
C ASP A 230 -9.00 4.32 8.87
N GLN A 231 -8.45 3.21 8.37
CA GLN A 231 -7.64 3.14 7.14
C GLN A 231 -6.39 4.06 7.18
N ARG A 232 -5.95 4.47 8.36
CA ARG A 232 -4.68 5.14 8.57
C ARG A 232 -3.60 4.10 8.87
N TYR A 233 -2.36 4.55 8.86
CA TYR A 233 -1.23 3.67 9.16
C TYR A 233 -0.55 4.09 10.45
N LYS A 234 -0.18 3.08 11.23
CA LYS A 234 0.57 3.23 12.48
C LYS A 234 1.98 2.68 12.28
N VAL A 235 2.97 3.46 12.69
CA VAL A 235 4.37 3.06 12.74
C VAL A 235 4.68 2.50 14.12
N ILE A 236 5.31 1.32 14.16
CA ILE A 236 5.72 0.63 15.38
C ILE A 236 7.23 0.41 15.29
N PHE A 237 7.93 0.66 16.37
CA PHE A 237 9.37 0.46 16.45
C PHE A 237 9.71 -0.83 17.20
N GLY A 238 10.97 -1.25 17.11
CA GLY A 238 11.47 -2.43 17.81
C GLY A 238 11.41 -2.30 19.34
N ASP A 239 11.44 -3.45 19.99
CA ASP A 239 11.37 -3.59 21.45
C ASP A 239 12.74 -3.78 22.12
N GLY A 240 13.84 -3.67 21.36
CA GLY A 240 15.19 -3.93 21.81
C GLY A 240 15.62 -5.39 21.74
N VAL A 241 14.76 -6.27 21.18
CA VAL A 241 15.07 -7.67 20.84
C VAL A 241 15.05 -7.84 19.34
N ILE A 242 13.99 -7.37 18.70
CA ILE A 242 13.82 -7.36 17.23
C ILE A 242 13.66 -5.91 16.79
N GLY A 243 14.79 -5.30 16.44
CA GLY A 243 14.86 -3.88 16.12
C GLY A 243 15.14 -2.98 17.34
N ARG A 244 15.76 -1.84 17.05
CA ARG A 244 16.17 -0.87 18.07
C ARG A 244 14.93 -0.29 18.78
N GLN A 245 14.95 -0.35 20.11
CA GLN A 245 14.00 0.38 20.95
C GLN A 245 14.36 1.87 20.96
N LEU A 246 13.37 2.74 20.82
CA LEU A 246 13.56 4.18 20.95
C LEU A 246 13.88 4.56 22.38
N ILE A 247 14.41 5.74 22.58
CA ILE A 247 14.75 6.30 23.90
C ILE A 247 13.83 7.46 24.20
N ASP A 248 13.45 7.64 25.45
CA ASP A 248 12.62 8.78 25.90
C ASP A 248 13.25 10.11 25.50
N GLY A 249 12.47 11.00 24.89
CA GLY A 249 12.92 12.29 24.39
C GLY A 249 13.44 12.29 22.95
N GLU A 250 13.64 11.13 22.32
CA GLU A 250 13.95 11.06 20.87
C GLU A 250 12.81 11.67 20.03
N TYR A 251 13.21 12.20 18.89
CA TYR A 251 12.30 12.92 18.00
C TYR A 251 12.13 12.14 16.68
N ILE A 252 10.89 11.77 16.40
CA ILE A 252 10.49 11.00 15.21
C ILE A 252 10.02 11.98 14.16
N THR A 253 10.59 11.94 12.97
CA THR A 253 10.17 12.70 11.80
C THR A 253 9.64 11.76 10.74
N MET A 254 8.36 11.86 10.41
CA MET A 254 7.70 11.10 9.36
C MET A 254 7.45 12.00 8.16
N ASN A 255 8.03 11.67 7.01
CA ASN A 255 7.71 12.33 5.75
C ASN A 255 6.94 11.36 4.87
N TYR A 256 5.77 11.76 4.43
CA TYR A 256 4.89 10.94 3.60
C TYR A 256 4.16 11.79 2.58
N VAL A 257 3.65 11.15 1.54
CA VAL A 257 2.87 11.80 0.48
C VAL A 257 1.41 11.37 0.61
N THR A 258 0.51 12.36 0.62
CA THR A 258 -0.93 12.13 0.49
C THR A 258 -1.32 12.25 -0.97
N THR A 259 -2.08 11.31 -1.51
CA THR A 259 -2.33 11.16 -2.95
C THR A 259 -3.80 10.92 -3.28
N PHE A 260 -4.20 11.21 -4.52
CA PHE A 260 -5.50 10.86 -5.09
C PHE A 260 -5.50 9.52 -5.83
N GLY A 261 -4.38 8.77 -5.76
CA GLY A 261 -4.30 7.44 -6.34
C GLY A 261 -4.53 7.43 -7.85
N VAL A 262 -5.41 6.53 -8.31
CA VAL A 262 -5.66 6.29 -9.73
C VAL A 262 -6.19 7.50 -10.48
N GLU A 263 -6.87 8.43 -9.81
CA GLU A 263 -7.53 9.60 -10.43
C GLU A 263 -6.54 10.54 -11.13
N ALA A 264 -5.32 10.64 -10.61
CA ALA A 264 -4.29 11.52 -11.16
C ALA A 264 -3.40 10.85 -12.23
N ASN A 265 -3.74 9.64 -12.67
CA ASN A 265 -3.07 9.02 -13.81
C ASN A 265 -3.38 9.77 -15.12
N GLY A 266 -2.39 9.87 -16.00
CA GLY A 266 -2.52 10.50 -17.31
C GLY A 266 -2.28 12.02 -17.32
N ALA A 267 -1.94 12.64 -16.17
CA ALA A 267 -1.56 14.05 -16.13
C ALA A 267 -0.30 14.32 -16.97
N ASP A 268 -0.29 15.44 -17.67
CA ASP A 268 0.73 15.84 -18.64
C ASP A 268 0.98 17.36 -18.54
N ASN A 269 1.95 17.85 -19.29
CA ASN A 269 2.27 19.29 -19.35
C ASN A 269 2.63 19.89 -17.98
N PHE A 270 3.63 19.29 -17.32
CA PHE A 270 4.07 19.71 -16.00
C PHE A 270 4.66 21.11 -16.01
N SER A 271 4.16 21.94 -15.10
CA SER A 271 4.68 23.28 -14.82
C SER A 271 5.35 23.30 -13.45
N PHE A 272 6.60 23.74 -13.39
CA PHE A 272 7.34 23.87 -12.13
C PHE A 272 6.94 25.16 -11.39
N ILE A 273 6.58 25.04 -10.11
CA ILE A 273 6.20 26.18 -9.25
C ILE A 273 7.18 26.37 -8.10
N GLY A 274 8.11 25.43 -7.90
CA GLY A 274 9.11 25.46 -6.83
C GLY A 274 10.23 26.48 -7.04
N GLN A 275 11.31 26.31 -6.29
CA GLN A 275 12.49 27.19 -6.35
C GLN A 275 13.75 26.36 -6.54
N ILE A 276 14.47 26.61 -7.63
CA ILE A 276 15.81 26.05 -7.82
C ILE A 276 16.83 27.03 -7.22
N LYS A 277 17.72 26.52 -6.37
CA LYS A 277 18.79 27.30 -5.76
C LYS A 277 20.14 26.88 -6.33
N ASP A 278 21.01 27.87 -6.52
CA ASP A 278 22.40 27.63 -6.91
C ASP A 278 23.32 27.42 -5.69
N SER A 279 24.60 27.12 -5.94
CA SER A 279 25.62 26.92 -4.89
C SER A 279 25.85 28.16 -4.00
N ASP A 280 25.48 29.34 -4.49
CA ASP A 280 25.54 30.62 -3.76
C ASP A 280 24.23 30.91 -3.00
N ASN A 281 23.31 29.94 -2.94
CA ASN A 281 21.98 30.01 -2.32
C ASN A 281 21.04 31.08 -2.97
N ARG A 282 21.30 31.43 -4.23
CA ARG A 282 20.43 32.36 -5.02
C ARG A 282 19.34 31.53 -5.71
N VAL A 283 18.14 32.09 -5.72
CA VAL A 283 17.01 31.49 -6.43
C VAL A 283 17.09 31.84 -7.93
N ILE A 284 16.99 30.80 -8.78
CA ILE A 284 16.93 30.95 -10.22
C ILE A 284 15.56 31.53 -10.64
N PRO A 285 15.50 32.60 -11.45
CA PRO A 285 14.25 33.19 -11.89
C PRO A 285 13.38 32.18 -12.65
N PRO A 286 12.06 32.14 -12.44
CA PRO A 286 11.16 31.17 -13.09
C PRO A 286 11.20 31.21 -14.61
N GLN A 287 11.41 32.40 -15.22
CA GLN A 287 11.54 32.59 -16.67
C GLN A 287 12.80 31.92 -17.27
N SER A 288 13.76 31.58 -16.42
CA SER A 288 15.01 30.90 -16.81
C SER A 288 14.91 29.37 -16.62
N ILE A 289 13.74 28.87 -16.23
CA ILE A 289 13.50 27.44 -15.99
C ILE A 289 12.57 26.93 -17.09
N THR A 290 12.99 25.85 -17.76
CA THR A 290 12.16 25.17 -18.75
C THR A 290 11.91 23.74 -18.29
N THR A 291 10.63 23.36 -18.21
CA THR A 291 10.21 22.01 -17.85
C THR A 291 9.64 21.32 -19.08
N THR A 292 10.04 20.06 -19.31
CA THR A 292 9.54 19.22 -20.40
C THR A 292 9.08 17.90 -19.83
N THR A 293 7.87 17.49 -20.17
CA THR A 293 7.35 16.16 -19.80
C THR A 293 8.06 15.07 -20.60
N MET A 294 8.68 14.13 -19.91
CA MET A 294 9.27 12.93 -20.52
C MET A 294 8.30 11.76 -20.48
N GLU A 295 7.64 11.56 -19.34
CA GLU A 295 6.60 10.54 -19.18
C GLU A 295 5.42 11.14 -18.39
N LYS A 296 4.21 10.89 -18.89
CA LYS A 296 2.95 11.25 -18.20
C LYS A 296 2.85 10.53 -16.88
N SER A 297 2.01 11.04 -15.97
CA SER A 297 1.76 10.39 -14.70
C SER A 297 1.12 9.02 -14.92
N GLN A 298 1.63 8.02 -14.22
CA GLN A 298 1.18 6.63 -14.32
C GLN A 298 1.49 5.85 -13.04
N GLN A 299 0.93 4.62 -12.94
CA GLN A 299 1.15 3.70 -11.83
C GLN A 299 0.52 4.14 -10.49
N GLY A 300 -0.43 5.09 -10.52
CA GLY A 300 -1.29 5.34 -9.37
C GLY A 300 -2.28 4.18 -9.20
N GLU A 301 -2.48 3.74 -7.97
CA GLU A 301 -3.43 2.68 -7.60
C GLU A 301 -4.19 3.08 -6.34
N ASP A 302 -5.42 2.59 -6.22
CA ASP A 302 -6.22 2.77 -5.01
C ASP A 302 -5.77 1.80 -3.90
N ALA A 303 -6.20 2.10 -2.67
CA ALA A 303 -5.97 1.20 -1.54
C ALA A 303 -6.53 -0.20 -1.81
N GLU A 304 -5.89 -1.20 -1.25
CA GLU A 304 -6.28 -2.59 -1.45
C GLU A 304 -7.71 -2.85 -0.98
N THR A 305 -8.52 -3.47 -1.85
CA THR A 305 -9.92 -3.78 -1.56
C THR A 305 -10.03 -4.96 -0.58
N SER A 306 -11.11 -5.02 0.20
CA SER A 306 -11.39 -6.13 1.12
C SER A 306 -11.36 -7.50 0.42
N LEU A 307 -11.80 -7.58 -0.83
CA LEU A 307 -11.76 -8.82 -1.60
C LEU A 307 -10.34 -9.25 -1.93
N SER A 308 -9.47 -8.28 -2.28
CA SER A 308 -8.05 -8.53 -2.54
C SER A 308 -7.34 -9.01 -1.27
N ILE A 309 -7.61 -8.37 -0.12
CA ILE A 309 -7.02 -8.76 1.19
C ILE A 309 -7.39 -10.21 1.51
N LYS A 310 -8.67 -10.58 1.38
CA LYS A 310 -9.13 -11.96 1.61
C LYS A 310 -8.41 -13.00 0.73
N PHE A 311 -8.11 -12.61 -0.50
CA PHE A 311 -7.41 -13.48 -1.44
C PHE A 311 -5.91 -13.57 -1.16
N ARG A 312 -5.26 -12.45 -0.80
CA ARG A 312 -3.81 -12.35 -0.67
C ARG A 312 -3.28 -12.73 0.70
N ALA A 313 -3.96 -12.35 1.80
CA ALA A 313 -3.45 -12.58 3.14
C ALA A 313 -3.17 -14.07 3.44
N PRO A 314 -4.04 -15.04 3.11
CA PRO A 314 -3.73 -16.46 3.29
C PRO A 314 -2.56 -16.96 2.43
N ARG A 315 -2.40 -16.40 1.22
CA ARG A 315 -1.29 -16.75 0.32
C ARG A 315 0.03 -16.19 0.82
N ALA A 316 0.07 -14.94 1.25
CA ALA A 316 1.24 -14.34 1.87
C ALA A 316 1.70 -15.14 3.09
N TYR A 317 0.75 -15.58 3.95
CA TYR A 317 1.05 -16.46 5.07
C TYR A 317 1.61 -17.82 4.63
N ALA A 318 1.04 -18.42 3.59
CA ALA A 318 1.49 -19.72 3.08
C ALA A 318 2.90 -19.65 2.46
N THR A 319 3.23 -18.57 1.75
CA THR A 319 4.54 -18.38 1.10
C THR A 319 5.66 -18.12 2.10
N GLN A 320 5.36 -17.50 3.25
CA GLN A 320 6.37 -17.12 4.28
C GLN A 320 7.59 -16.42 3.67
N ASN A 321 7.39 -15.55 2.70
CA ASN A 321 8.44 -14.87 1.92
C ASN A 321 9.42 -15.82 1.22
N ARG A 322 8.95 -17.01 0.78
CA ARG A 322 9.75 -17.98 0.02
C ARG A 322 8.97 -18.50 -1.17
N ALA A 323 9.61 -18.52 -2.32
CA ALA A 323 9.07 -19.09 -3.55
C ALA A 323 9.50 -20.56 -3.67
N VAL A 324 8.61 -21.50 -3.38
CA VAL A 324 8.84 -22.95 -3.47
C VAL A 324 7.92 -23.58 -4.50
N THR A 325 6.64 -23.23 -4.49
CA THR A 325 5.64 -23.73 -5.45
C THR A 325 5.37 -22.73 -6.55
N GLU A 326 4.78 -23.18 -7.66
CA GLU A 326 4.37 -22.32 -8.77
C GLU A 326 3.46 -21.17 -8.28
N ALA A 327 2.52 -21.49 -7.38
CA ALA A 327 1.61 -20.50 -6.79
C ALA A 327 2.34 -19.44 -5.93
N ASP A 328 3.45 -19.80 -5.28
CA ASP A 328 4.27 -18.86 -4.51
C ASP A 328 4.94 -17.85 -5.45
N TYR A 329 5.50 -18.31 -6.57
CA TYR A 329 6.08 -17.43 -7.59
C TYR A 329 5.04 -16.49 -8.18
N GLU A 330 3.82 -16.98 -8.47
CA GLU A 330 2.72 -16.15 -8.96
C GLU A 330 2.34 -15.06 -7.94
N HIS A 331 2.25 -15.42 -6.67
CA HIS A 331 1.94 -14.48 -5.59
C HIS A 331 3.03 -13.42 -5.43
N ILE A 332 4.29 -13.84 -5.28
CA ILE A 332 5.43 -12.93 -5.08
C ILE A 332 5.60 -11.96 -6.26
N VAL A 333 5.40 -12.44 -7.50
CA VAL A 333 5.44 -11.56 -8.69
C VAL A 333 4.38 -10.47 -8.62
N THR A 334 3.17 -10.77 -8.16
CA THR A 334 2.12 -9.75 -8.03
C THR A 334 2.42 -8.73 -6.93
N GLU A 335 3.30 -9.05 -5.97
CA GLU A 335 3.81 -8.10 -4.98
C GLU A 335 4.96 -7.26 -5.53
N ILE A 336 5.95 -7.90 -6.18
CA ILE A 336 7.10 -7.20 -6.76
C ILE A 336 6.69 -6.26 -7.91
N TYR A 337 5.73 -6.71 -8.73
CA TYR A 337 5.24 -5.97 -9.89
C TYR A 337 3.71 -5.87 -9.88
N PRO A 338 3.12 -4.91 -9.15
CA PRO A 338 1.66 -4.73 -9.03
C PRO A 338 0.95 -4.43 -10.35
N GLN A 339 1.68 -3.94 -11.37
CA GLN A 339 1.17 -3.70 -12.72
C GLN A 339 0.89 -5.00 -13.52
N THR A 340 0.87 -6.14 -12.85
CA THR A 340 0.54 -7.44 -13.46
C THR A 340 -0.97 -7.59 -13.62
N ALA A 341 -1.43 -7.87 -14.85
CA ALA A 341 -2.82 -8.24 -15.13
C ALA A 341 -3.05 -9.74 -14.89
N SER A 342 -2.08 -10.57 -15.28
CA SER A 342 -2.07 -12.00 -15.00
C SER A 342 -0.63 -12.52 -14.98
N VAL A 343 -0.39 -13.52 -14.15
CA VAL A 343 0.89 -14.23 -14.06
C VAL A 343 0.63 -15.73 -14.04
N THR A 344 1.53 -16.47 -14.62
CA THR A 344 1.54 -17.94 -14.59
C THR A 344 2.97 -18.40 -14.44
N ALA A 345 3.22 -19.21 -13.42
CA ALA A 345 4.52 -19.83 -13.19
C ALA A 345 4.46 -21.33 -13.45
N TYR A 346 5.55 -21.89 -13.97
CA TYR A 346 5.69 -23.33 -14.14
C TYR A 346 7.16 -23.74 -14.07
N GLY A 347 7.41 -24.94 -13.56
CA GLY A 347 8.76 -25.50 -13.51
C GLY A 347 9.27 -25.89 -14.89
N GLY A 348 10.58 -25.76 -15.08
CA GLY A 348 11.22 -26.11 -16.34
C GLY A 348 11.18 -27.63 -16.68
N GLU A 349 10.86 -28.47 -15.69
CA GLU A 349 10.59 -29.89 -15.88
C GLU A 349 9.37 -30.18 -16.75
N LYS A 350 8.44 -29.22 -16.88
CA LYS A 350 7.25 -29.32 -17.73
C LYS A 350 7.52 -29.04 -19.22
N LEU A 351 8.70 -28.57 -19.54
CA LEU A 351 9.08 -28.29 -20.92
C LEU A 351 9.53 -29.58 -21.68
N ASP A 352 9.46 -29.54 -22.98
CA ASP A 352 10.02 -30.59 -23.87
C ASP A 352 11.07 -29.94 -24.81
N PRO A 353 12.37 -30.21 -24.61
CA PRO A 353 13.01 -31.03 -23.58
C PRO A 353 12.97 -30.36 -22.18
N PRO A 354 12.97 -31.15 -21.09
CA PRO A 354 12.95 -30.62 -19.73
C PRO A 354 14.20 -29.82 -19.37
N VAL A 355 14.01 -28.68 -18.67
CA VAL A 355 15.10 -27.83 -18.17
C VAL A 355 15.01 -27.79 -16.65
N TYR A 356 15.87 -28.52 -15.96
CA TYR A 356 15.88 -28.57 -14.50
C TYR A 356 16.56 -27.37 -13.88
N GLY A 357 16.13 -27.01 -12.67
CA GLY A 357 16.69 -25.88 -11.90
C GLY A 357 16.20 -24.49 -12.34
N LYS A 358 15.20 -24.44 -13.22
CA LYS A 358 14.57 -23.19 -13.66
C LYS A 358 13.07 -23.19 -13.40
N VAL A 359 12.54 -22.01 -13.07
CA VAL A 359 11.11 -21.72 -13.04
C VAL A 359 10.84 -20.58 -14.03
N TYR A 360 9.93 -20.82 -14.93
CA TYR A 360 9.49 -19.85 -15.93
C TYR A 360 8.27 -19.11 -15.43
N VAL A 361 8.31 -17.78 -15.50
CA VAL A 361 7.22 -16.91 -15.05
C VAL A 361 6.75 -16.05 -16.21
N ALA A 362 5.57 -16.36 -16.73
CA ALA A 362 4.93 -15.61 -17.81
C ALA A 362 4.09 -14.48 -17.18
N ILE A 363 4.43 -13.24 -17.50
CA ILE A 363 3.78 -12.04 -16.93
C ILE A 363 3.10 -11.25 -18.04
N ARG A 364 1.79 -11.03 -17.90
CA ARG A 364 1.03 -10.08 -18.72
C ARG A 364 0.87 -8.77 -17.92
N PRO A 365 1.38 -7.64 -18.40
CA PRO A 365 1.18 -6.35 -17.73
C PRO A 365 -0.25 -5.84 -17.94
N LYS A 366 -0.73 -4.95 -17.03
CA LYS A 366 -2.02 -4.25 -17.16
C LYS A 366 -2.05 -3.36 -18.40
N THR A 367 -0.90 -2.81 -18.78
CA THR A 367 -0.76 -1.93 -19.94
C THR A 367 0.18 -2.58 -20.95
N GLY A 368 -0.30 -2.81 -22.18
CA GLY A 368 0.46 -3.50 -23.22
C GLY A 368 0.38 -5.03 -23.14
N ASN A 369 1.13 -5.70 -24.02
CA ASN A 369 1.11 -7.17 -24.13
C ASN A 369 2.42 -7.83 -23.67
N LYS A 370 3.50 -7.06 -23.55
CA LYS A 370 4.84 -7.56 -23.23
C LYS A 370 5.56 -6.61 -22.29
N LEU A 371 6.46 -7.14 -21.48
CA LEU A 371 7.39 -6.38 -20.68
C LEU A 371 8.65 -6.05 -21.49
N ASN A 372 9.27 -4.89 -21.18
CA ASN A 372 10.59 -4.60 -21.71
C ASN A 372 11.67 -5.41 -20.98
N GLU A 373 12.82 -5.64 -21.63
CA GLU A 373 13.89 -6.49 -21.09
C GLU A 373 14.47 -5.96 -19.76
N SER A 374 14.52 -4.63 -19.56
CA SER A 374 15.01 -4.03 -18.32
C SER A 374 14.07 -4.31 -17.14
N THR A 375 12.76 -4.28 -17.37
CA THR A 375 11.76 -4.63 -16.35
C THR A 375 11.80 -6.12 -16.03
N LYS A 376 11.93 -7.00 -17.03
CA LYS A 376 12.09 -8.43 -16.81
C LYS A 376 13.31 -8.73 -15.95
N ALA A 377 14.48 -8.18 -16.31
CA ALA A 377 15.70 -8.34 -15.53
C ALA A 377 15.59 -7.84 -14.08
N LYS A 378 14.86 -6.73 -13.86
CA LYS A 378 14.59 -6.23 -12.51
C LYS A 378 13.71 -7.20 -11.72
N ILE A 379 12.62 -7.68 -12.30
CA ILE A 379 11.71 -8.66 -11.66
C ILE A 379 12.47 -9.96 -11.36
N GLU A 380 13.27 -10.48 -12.27
CA GLU A 380 14.11 -11.67 -12.04
C GLU A 380 15.08 -11.49 -10.88
N LYS A 381 15.75 -10.33 -10.82
CA LYS A 381 16.68 -10.00 -9.73
C LYS A 381 15.95 -9.96 -8.39
N ASP A 382 14.76 -9.41 -8.35
CA ASP A 382 13.98 -9.32 -7.12
C ASP A 382 13.40 -10.69 -6.73
N LEU A 383 12.91 -11.48 -7.68
CA LEU A 383 12.46 -12.87 -7.45
C LEU A 383 13.55 -13.80 -6.89
N ARG A 384 14.80 -13.60 -7.28
CA ARG A 384 15.93 -14.39 -6.77
C ARG A 384 16.11 -14.28 -5.25
N LYS A 385 15.66 -13.19 -4.64
CA LYS A 385 15.73 -13.00 -3.18
C LYS A 385 14.80 -13.97 -2.44
N TYR A 386 13.74 -14.43 -3.11
CA TYR A 386 12.72 -15.32 -2.55
C TYR A 386 12.88 -16.77 -3.01
N ALA A 387 13.62 -17.00 -4.10
CA ALA A 387 13.81 -18.32 -4.70
C ALA A 387 14.70 -19.22 -3.83
N VAL A 388 14.43 -20.53 -3.87
CA VAL A 388 15.30 -21.55 -3.25
C VAL A 388 16.66 -21.57 -3.94
N ALA A 389 17.73 -21.81 -3.19
CA ALA A 389 19.13 -21.62 -3.58
C ALA A 389 19.56 -22.24 -4.93
N SER A 390 18.91 -23.29 -5.39
CA SER A 390 19.25 -23.97 -6.65
C SER A 390 18.29 -23.67 -7.81
N ILE A 391 17.26 -22.82 -7.57
CA ILE A 391 16.24 -22.51 -8.57
C ILE A 391 16.46 -21.12 -9.13
N GLN A 392 16.50 -21.01 -10.46
CA GLN A 392 16.62 -19.73 -11.16
C GLN A 392 15.30 -19.33 -11.79
N PRO A 393 14.65 -18.24 -11.33
CA PRO A 393 13.48 -17.70 -12.01
C PRO A 393 13.89 -16.99 -13.31
N GLU A 394 13.12 -17.22 -14.36
CA GLU A 394 13.26 -16.59 -15.67
C GLU A 394 11.91 -16.01 -16.10
N VAL A 395 11.88 -14.71 -16.40
CA VAL A 395 10.66 -14.02 -16.82
C VAL A 395 10.51 -14.08 -18.32
N ILE A 396 9.39 -14.63 -18.78
CA ILE A 396 9.09 -14.81 -20.20
C ILE A 396 7.84 -14.04 -20.61
N ASP A 397 7.69 -13.81 -21.91
CA ASP A 397 6.47 -13.22 -22.46
C ASP A 397 5.35 -14.26 -22.54
N PRO A 398 4.10 -13.88 -22.21
CA PRO A 398 2.96 -14.78 -22.33
C PRO A 398 2.65 -15.10 -23.79
N THR A 399 2.28 -16.35 -24.06
CA THR A 399 1.73 -16.74 -25.35
C THR A 399 0.25 -16.38 -25.44
N SER A 400 -0.12 -15.54 -26.40
CA SER A 400 -1.50 -15.12 -26.61
C SER A 400 -2.18 -15.94 -27.70
N PHE A 401 -3.33 -16.53 -27.39
CA PHE A 401 -4.20 -17.19 -28.37
C PHE A 401 -5.40 -16.29 -28.67
N TYR A 402 -5.66 -16.03 -29.93
CA TYR A 402 -6.83 -15.28 -30.37
C TYR A 402 -7.88 -16.24 -30.92
N VAL A 403 -9.06 -16.25 -30.29
CA VAL A 403 -10.22 -16.98 -30.81
C VAL A 403 -11.06 -15.99 -31.62
N ILE A 404 -11.11 -16.20 -32.95
CA ILE A 404 -11.95 -15.43 -33.85
C ILE A 404 -13.23 -16.25 -34.09
N PRO A 405 -14.37 -15.90 -33.47
CA PRO A 405 -15.63 -16.57 -33.79
C PRO A 405 -16.00 -16.24 -35.24
N LYS A 406 -16.21 -17.27 -36.07
CA LYS A 406 -16.91 -17.07 -37.34
C LYS A 406 -18.39 -16.91 -37.03
N VAL A 407 -18.93 -15.73 -37.29
CA VAL A 407 -20.36 -15.44 -37.31
C VAL A 407 -20.93 -15.94 -38.60
#